data_31aba500da42a1032e1904e27cb73845
#
_entry.id   31aba500da42a1032e1904e27cb73845
#
_cell.length_a   1.000
_cell.length_b   1.000
_cell.length_c   1.000
_cell.angle_alpha   90.00
_cell.angle_beta   90.00
_cell.angle_gamma   90.00
#
_symmetry.space_group_name_H-M   'P 1'
#
loop_
_entity.id
_entity.type
_entity.pdbx_description
1 polymer ?
#
loop_
_entity_poly.entity_id
_entity_poly.type
_entity_poly.pdbx_seq_one_letter_code
_entity_poly.pdbx_strand_id
1 'polypeptide(L)'
;LCLRGTTDYWVNDALGQPFFCVERPVDHGLLEALRSDVVPRLLKEVPSQPTTEQLKADPYLSRFVIIFDREGYSPAFFREMWAEHRIACITYHKYPKENWPESEFSETQVTMSGGEVLSRKLAERGSWIGDRRDGLWVREVRKLTSSGHQTSLISTAYGQLALEDAGRLFSRWCQENFFRYM
;
A
#
# COMPACT_ATOMS: atom_id res chain seq x y z
N LEU A 1 2.36 31.79 21.42
CA LEU A 1 2.20 30.45 22.04
C LEU A 1 1.91 29.47 20.94
N CYS A 2 2.87 28.60 20.59
CA CYS A 2 2.59 27.49 19.68
C CYS A 2 2.02 26.34 20.51
N LEU A 3 0.78 25.99 20.25
CA LEU A 3 0.20 24.76 20.79
C LEU A 3 0.73 23.58 19.98
N ARG A 4 1.05 22.46 20.64
CA ARG A 4 1.37 21.22 19.95
C ARG A 4 0.10 20.75 19.23
N GLY A 5 0.22 20.55 17.92
CA GLY A 5 -0.88 20.01 17.12
C GLY A 5 -1.03 18.50 17.26
N THR A 6 -2.13 17.99 16.74
CA THR A 6 -2.39 16.57 16.58
C THR A 6 -2.36 16.20 15.10
N THR A 7 -2.14 14.92 14.82
CA THR A 7 -2.25 14.30 13.50
C THR A 7 -3.36 13.26 13.55
N ASP A 8 -4.28 13.36 12.60
CA ASP A 8 -5.36 12.40 12.44
C ASP A 8 -5.00 11.37 11.37
N TYR A 9 -4.95 10.10 11.77
CA TYR A 9 -4.75 8.98 10.87
C TYR A 9 -6.09 8.36 10.51
N TRP A 10 -6.61 8.74 9.34
CA TRP A 10 -7.87 8.22 8.83
C TRP A 10 -7.66 6.86 8.16
N VAL A 11 -8.42 5.88 8.60
CA VAL A 11 -8.47 4.55 8.00
C VAL A 11 -9.78 4.44 7.23
N ASN A 12 -9.66 4.23 5.92
CA ASN A 12 -10.79 4.12 5.00
C ASN A 12 -10.83 2.72 4.38
N ASP A 13 -12.00 2.30 3.96
CA ASP A 13 -12.15 1.10 3.14
C ASP A 13 -11.69 1.33 1.68
N ALA A 14 -11.81 0.30 0.85
CA ALA A 14 -11.42 0.37 -0.56
C ALA A 14 -12.27 1.33 -1.41
N LEU A 15 -13.44 1.74 -0.92
CA LEU A 15 -14.33 2.71 -1.57
C LEU A 15 -14.08 4.14 -1.08
N GLY A 16 -13.17 4.33 -0.12
CA GLY A 16 -12.85 5.62 0.46
C GLY A 16 -13.75 6.01 1.62
N GLN A 17 -14.60 5.12 2.11
CA GLN A 17 -15.47 5.41 3.24
C GLN A 17 -14.68 5.29 4.55
N PRO A 18 -14.80 6.27 5.47
CA PRO A 18 -14.12 6.22 6.75
C PRO A 18 -14.55 5.01 7.58
N PHE A 19 -13.58 4.22 8.01
CA PHE A 19 -13.80 3.10 8.92
C PHE A 19 -13.58 3.53 10.36
N PHE A 20 -12.45 4.20 10.63
CA PHE A 20 -12.15 4.87 11.89
C PHE A 20 -11.03 5.90 11.74
N CYS A 21 -10.83 6.70 12.78
CA CYS A 21 -9.72 7.64 12.90
C CYS A 21 -8.94 7.37 14.18
N VAL A 22 -7.63 7.62 14.12
CA VAL A 22 -6.73 7.60 15.28
C VAL A 22 -6.07 8.97 15.37
N GLU A 23 -6.30 9.67 16.49
CA GLU A 23 -5.65 10.95 16.78
C GLU A 23 -4.39 10.72 17.62
N ARG A 24 -3.27 11.32 17.21
CA ARG A 24 -1.99 11.25 17.91
C ARG A 24 -1.28 12.62 17.87
N PRO A 25 -0.34 12.88 18.81
CA PRO A 25 0.53 14.04 18.70
C PRO A 25 1.29 14.06 17.37
N VAL A 26 1.58 15.24 16.84
CA VAL A 26 2.24 15.45 15.53
C VAL A 26 3.56 14.71 15.40
N ASP A 27 4.28 14.49 16.49
CA ASP A 27 5.58 13.82 16.56
C ASP A 27 5.50 12.28 16.64
N HIS A 28 4.30 11.70 16.69
CA HIS A 28 4.11 10.24 16.85
C HIS A 28 4.58 9.42 15.65
N GLY A 29 4.42 9.93 14.43
CA GLY A 29 4.84 9.27 13.21
C GLY A 29 3.89 8.15 12.73
N LEU A 30 3.79 8.00 11.39
CA LEU A 30 2.85 7.06 10.76
C LEU A 30 3.13 5.60 11.13
N LEU A 31 4.40 5.17 11.11
CA LEU A 31 4.72 3.75 11.38
C LEU A 31 4.40 3.34 12.82
N GLU A 32 4.58 4.25 13.76
CA GLU A 32 4.22 3.99 15.16
C GLU A 32 2.70 3.91 15.32
N ALA A 33 1.95 4.85 14.74
CA ALA A 33 0.50 4.81 14.74
C ALA A 33 -0.04 3.53 14.08
N LEU A 34 0.58 3.09 12.99
CA LEU A 34 0.20 1.81 12.35
C LEU A 34 0.39 0.62 13.29
N ARG A 35 1.55 0.53 13.99
CA ARG A 35 1.85 -0.60 14.89
C ARG A 35 1.00 -0.59 16.16
N SER A 36 0.92 0.56 16.83
CA SER A 36 0.32 0.64 18.16
C SER A 36 -1.21 0.68 18.15
N ASP A 37 -1.80 1.25 17.10
CA ASP A 37 -3.22 1.57 17.09
C ASP A 37 -3.98 0.96 15.92
N VAL A 38 -3.51 1.20 14.69
CA VAL A 38 -4.27 0.86 13.49
C VAL A 38 -4.29 -0.65 13.25
N VAL A 39 -3.12 -1.30 13.22
CA VAL A 39 -3.02 -2.74 12.94
C VAL A 39 -3.71 -3.59 14.00
N PRO A 40 -3.54 -3.37 15.31
CA PRO A 40 -4.26 -4.13 16.34
C PRO A 40 -5.78 -4.00 16.21
N ARG A 41 -6.26 -2.81 15.85
CA ARG A 41 -7.68 -2.56 15.63
C ARG A 41 -8.20 -3.24 14.37
N LEU A 42 -7.48 -3.17 13.25
CA LEU A 42 -7.83 -3.86 12.01
C LEU A 42 -7.86 -5.38 12.18
N LEU A 43 -6.91 -5.97 12.90
CA LEU A 43 -6.90 -7.40 13.19
C LEU A 43 -8.14 -7.86 13.94
N LYS A 44 -8.71 -7.00 14.77
CA LYS A 44 -9.92 -7.28 15.55
C LYS A 44 -11.21 -7.00 14.79
N GLU A 45 -11.24 -5.94 13.98
CA GLU A 45 -12.49 -5.38 13.45
C GLU A 45 -12.74 -5.69 11.97
N VAL A 46 -11.72 -6.00 11.16
CA VAL A 46 -11.93 -6.39 9.76
C VAL A 46 -12.68 -7.71 9.69
N PRO A 47 -13.87 -7.73 9.08
CA PRO A 47 -14.67 -8.95 8.99
C PRO A 47 -14.10 -9.95 7.98
N SER A 48 -14.54 -11.21 8.10
CA SER A 48 -14.26 -12.28 7.12
C SER A 48 -12.78 -12.50 6.80
N GLN A 49 -11.91 -12.29 7.78
CA GLN A 49 -10.49 -12.60 7.62
C GLN A 49 -10.29 -14.11 7.41
N PRO A 50 -9.29 -14.52 6.60
CA PRO A 50 -8.92 -15.93 6.46
C PRO A 50 -8.61 -16.57 7.81
N THR A 51 -9.01 -17.83 7.96
CA THR A 51 -8.67 -18.62 9.16
C THR A 51 -7.18 -18.98 9.19
N THR A 52 -6.70 -19.39 10.36
CA THR A 52 -5.31 -19.83 10.50
C THR A 52 -4.98 -21.02 9.59
N GLU A 53 -5.94 -21.93 9.38
CA GLU A 53 -5.81 -23.09 8.50
C GLU A 53 -5.69 -22.66 7.02
N GLN A 54 -6.50 -21.68 6.59
CA GLN A 54 -6.42 -21.13 5.23
C GLN A 54 -5.07 -20.42 4.99
N LEU A 55 -4.60 -19.63 5.96
CA LEU A 55 -3.29 -18.96 5.87
C LEU A 55 -2.11 -19.95 5.86
N LYS A 56 -2.24 -21.12 6.50
CA LYS A 56 -1.23 -22.17 6.44
C LYS A 56 -1.27 -22.95 5.13
N ALA A 57 -2.46 -23.15 4.57
CA ALA A 57 -2.66 -23.87 3.32
C ALA A 57 -2.16 -23.08 2.11
N ASP A 58 -2.30 -21.74 2.13
CA ASP A 58 -1.85 -20.85 1.06
C ASP A 58 -0.76 -19.89 1.58
N PRO A 59 0.51 -20.09 1.18
CA PRO A 59 1.63 -19.24 1.61
C PRO A 59 1.53 -17.81 1.08
N TYR A 60 0.72 -17.55 0.06
CA TYR A 60 0.55 -16.21 -0.55
C TYR A 60 -0.71 -15.48 -0.09
N LEU A 61 -1.59 -16.14 0.65
CA LEU A 61 -2.82 -15.54 1.17
C LEU A 61 -2.49 -14.53 2.28
N SER A 62 -3.07 -13.33 2.19
CA SER A 62 -3.02 -12.32 3.25
C SER A 62 -4.37 -12.20 3.96
N ARG A 63 -4.38 -11.73 5.22
CA ARG A 63 -5.61 -11.42 5.95
C ARG A 63 -6.37 -10.28 5.30
N PHE A 64 -5.66 -9.24 4.98
CA PHE A 64 -6.11 -8.06 4.24
C PHE A 64 -4.89 -7.29 3.72
N VAL A 65 -5.17 -6.24 2.96
CA VAL A 65 -4.16 -5.36 2.40
C VAL A 65 -4.29 -3.98 3.03
N ILE A 66 -3.20 -3.40 3.49
CA ILE A 66 -3.14 -2.00 3.90
C ILE A 66 -2.40 -1.17 2.84
N ILE A 67 -2.98 0.00 2.53
CA ILE A 67 -2.43 0.93 1.54
C ILE A 67 -2.15 2.24 2.25
N PHE A 68 -0.93 2.73 2.15
CA PHE A 68 -0.51 3.96 2.81
C PHE A 68 0.51 4.73 1.99
N ASP A 69 0.80 5.96 2.40
CA ASP A 69 1.73 6.83 1.72
C ASP A 69 3.19 6.37 1.89
N ARG A 70 4.05 6.87 1.03
CA ARG A 70 5.50 6.61 1.06
C ARG A 70 6.19 7.04 2.37
N GLU A 71 5.54 7.83 3.21
CA GLU A 71 6.02 8.11 4.58
C GLU A 71 6.11 6.85 5.43
N GLY A 72 5.22 5.87 5.20
CA GLY A 72 5.27 4.56 5.81
C GLY A 72 6.23 3.58 5.14
N TYR A 73 7.08 4.01 4.19
CA TYR A 73 8.04 3.12 3.54
C TYR A 73 9.09 2.62 4.52
N SER A 74 9.01 1.34 4.87
CA SER A 74 9.96 0.65 5.74
C SER A 74 10.00 -0.84 5.41
N PRO A 75 11.11 -1.35 4.85
CA PRO A 75 11.27 -2.80 4.60
C PRO A 75 11.11 -3.65 5.85
N ALA A 76 11.58 -3.16 7.01
CA ALA A 76 11.39 -3.85 8.29
C ALA A 76 9.91 -3.95 8.67
N PHE A 77 9.15 -2.87 8.52
CA PHE A 77 7.71 -2.87 8.77
C PHE A 77 6.95 -3.83 7.83
N PHE A 78 7.27 -3.84 6.54
CA PHE A 78 6.62 -4.76 5.59
C PHE A 78 6.90 -6.22 5.92
N ARG A 79 8.13 -6.53 6.34
CA ARG A 79 8.50 -7.89 6.78
C ARG A 79 7.74 -8.28 8.05
N GLU A 80 7.67 -7.41 9.04
CA GLU A 80 6.91 -7.59 10.27
C GLU A 80 5.43 -7.88 9.97
N MET A 81 4.79 -7.03 9.16
CA MET A 81 3.38 -7.19 8.79
C MET A 81 3.10 -8.52 8.09
N TRP A 82 3.98 -8.92 7.18
CA TRP A 82 3.82 -10.20 6.48
C TRP A 82 4.14 -11.40 7.37
N ALA A 83 5.26 -11.39 8.07
CA ALA A 83 5.74 -12.54 8.83
C ALA A 83 4.89 -12.82 10.08
N GLU A 84 4.50 -11.78 10.81
CA GLU A 84 3.80 -11.91 12.08
C GLU A 84 2.28 -11.90 11.94
N HIS A 85 1.78 -11.10 11.00
CA HIS A 85 0.33 -10.85 10.89
C HIS A 85 -0.29 -11.33 9.58
N ARG A 86 0.50 -11.71 8.57
CA ARG A 86 0.01 -12.02 7.22
C ARG A 86 -0.83 -10.87 6.65
N ILE A 87 -0.40 -9.65 6.91
CA ILE A 87 -0.96 -8.41 6.35
C ILE A 87 -0.08 -8.01 5.16
N ALA A 88 -0.71 -7.81 4.01
CA ALA A 88 -0.03 -7.27 2.85
C ALA A 88 0.02 -5.74 2.90
N CYS A 89 1.11 -5.16 2.40
CA CYS A 89 1.32 -3.71 2.33
C CYS A 89 1.50 -3.28 0.89
N ILE A 90 0.87 -2.15 0.52
CA ILE A 90 1.07 -1.48 -0.76
C ILE A 90 1.43 -0.02 -0.48
N THR A 91 2.51 0.47 -1.08
CA THR A 91 2.92 1.87 -0.98
C THR A 91 3.78 2.29 -2.18
N TYR A 92 4.05 3.59 -2.29
CA TYR A 92 5.03 4.07 -3.27
C TYR A 92 6.45 3.67 -2.90
N HIS A 93 7.23 3.24 -3.89
CA HIS A 93 8.65 2.96 -3.71
C HIS A 93 9.40 4.27 -3.49
N LYS A 94 9.94 4.47 -2.29
CA LYS A 94 10.60 5.74 -1.90
C LYS A 94 11.90 5.99 -2.64
N TYR A 95 12.63 4.91 -2.97
CA TYR A 95 13.97 4.97 -3.56
C TYR A 95 14.08 4.02 -4.76
N PRO A 96 13.26 4.23 -5.83
CA PRO A 96 13.41 3.45 -7.05
C PRO A 96 14.80 3.73 -7.65
N LYS A 97 15.48 2.69 -8.09
CA LYS A 97 16.78 2.81 -8.72
C LYS A 97 16.65 3.40 -10.14
N GLU A 98 17.16 2.73 -11.14
CA GLU A 98 17.10 3.16 -12.53
C GLU A 98 15.70 3.10 -13.11
N ASN A 99 15.42 3.94 -14.11
CA ASN A 99 14.21 3.81 -14.91
C ASN A 99 14.24 2.49 -15.69
N TRP A 100 13.07 1.87 -15.83
CA TRP A 100 12.93 0.69 -16.67
C TRP A 100 12.82 1.10 -18.15
N PRO A 101 13.29 0.25 -19.09
CA PRO A 101 13.11 0.50 -20.52
C PRO A 101 11.62 0.68 -20.86
N GLU A 102 11.30 1.67 -21.69
CA GLU A 102 9.92 1.93 -22.11
C GLU A 102 9.27 0.74 -22.83
N SER A 103 10.09 -0.09 -23.49
CA SER A 103 9.64 -1.31 -24.15
C SER A 103 9.04 -2.37 -23.23
N GLU A 104 9.25 -2.26 -21.92
CA GLU A 104 8.65 -3.18 -20.93
C GLU A 104 7.23 -2.76 -20.51
N PHE A 105 6.85 -1.53 -20.81
CA PHE A 105 5.54 -1.02 -20.45
C PHE A 105 4.51 -1.36 -21.52
N SER A 106 3.41 -1.95 -21.10
CA SER A 106 2.26 -2.27 -21.95
C SER A 106 1.03 -1.48 -21.54
N GLU A 107 0.18 -1.17 -22.52
CA GLU A 107 -1.15 -0.62 -22.27
C GLU A 107 -1.98 -1.65 -21.50
N THR A 108 -2.47 -1.25 -20.34
CA THR A 108 -3.15 -2.14 -19.41
C THR A 108 -4.42 -1.48 -18.89
N GLN A 109 -5.52 -2.21 -18.91
CA GLN A 109 -6.79 -1.78 -18.32
C GLN A 109 -6.74 -1.98 -16.81
N VAL A 110 -6.88 -0.91 -16.06
CA VAL A 110 -6.89 -0.92 -14.59
C VAL A 110 -8.26 -0.55 -14.09
N THR A 111 -8.90 -1.44 -13.34
CA THR A 111 -10.18 -1.16 -12.69
C THR A 111 -9.93 -0.45 -11.37
N MET A 112 -10.47 0.75 -11.25
CA MET A 112 -10.42 1.55 -10.03
C MET A 112 -11.45 1.04 -9.01
N SER A 113 -11.28 1.38 -7.74
CA SER A 113 -12.21 0.94 -6.66
C SER A 113 -13.67 1.35 -6.90
N GLY A 114 -13.90 2.44 -7.63
CA GLY A 114 -15.24 2.87 -8.06
C GLY A 114 -15.81 2.15 -9.26
N GLY A 115 -15.13 1.15 -9.82
CA GLY A 115 -15.54 0.42 -11.03
C GLY A 115 -15.15 1.10 -12.35
N GLU A 116 -14.57 2.28 -12.34
CA GLU A 116 -14.05 2.94 -13.53
C GLU A 116 -12.85 2.16 -14.09
N VAL A 117 -12.81 1.97 -15.40
CA VAL A 117 -11.69 1.30 -16.08
C VAL A 117 -10.86 2.33 -16.82
N LEU A 118 -9.58 2.40 -16.48
CA LEU A 118 -8.63 3.35 -17.06
C LEU A 118 -7.49 2.61 -17.76
N SER A 119 -7.10 3.06 -18.95
CA SER A 119 -5.89 2.57 -19.60
C SER A 119 -4.66 3.24 -19.00
N ARG A 120 -3.66 2.44 -18.68
CA ARG A 120 -2.36 2.89 -18.13
C ARG A 120 -1.23 2.09 -18.75
N LYS A 121 -0.09 2.74 -19.00
CA LYS A 121 1.14 2.04 -19.36
C LYS A 121 1.80 1.53 -18.09
N LEU A 122 1.79 0.21 -17.89
CA LEU A 122 2.33 -0.46 -16.70
C LEU A 122 3.39 -1.47 -17.08
N ALA A 123 4.33 -1.66 -16.17
CA ALA A 123 5.30 -2.76 -16.17
C ALA A 123 5.43 -3.33 -14.76
N GLU A 124 5.74 -4.62 -14.64
CA GLU A 124 5.90 -5.32 -13.37
C GLU A 124 7.22 -6.09 -13.33
N ARG A 125 7.87 -6.07 -12.17
CA ARG A 125 9.04 -6.90 -11.85
C ARG A 125 9.02 -7.33 -10.39
N GLY A 126 9.73 -8.41 -10.06
CA GLY A 126 10.17 -8.66 -8.70
C GLY A 126 11.36 -7.77 -8.37
N SER A 127 11.36 -7.19 -7.18
CA SER A 127 12.43 -6.29 -6.70
C SER A 127 12.84 -6.63 -5.28
N TRP A 128 14.12 -6.43 -4.97
CA TRP A 128 14.61 -6.47 -3.60
C TRP A 128 14.70 -5.05 -3.05
N ILE A 129 14.06 -4.82 -1.90
CA ILE A 129 14.15 -3.56 -1.13
C ILE A 129 14.86 -3.80 0.20
N GLY A 130 15.45 -2.73 0.77
CA GLY A 130 16.29 -2.84 1.95
C GLY A 130 17.75 -3.14 1.61
N ASP A 131 18.56 -3.46 2.62
CA ASP A 131 19.97 -3.80 2.44
C ASP A 131 20.17 -5.32 2.22
N ARG A 132 21.44 -5.74 2.00
CA ARG A 132 21.76 -7.14 1.72
C ARG A 132 21.42 -8.11 2.87
N ARG A 133 21.39 -7.64 4.11
CA ARG A 133 21.14 -8.49 5.29
C ARG A 133 19.66 -8.60 5.59
N ASP A 134 18.93 -7.50 5.34
CA ASP A 134 17.52 -7.35 5.69
C ASP A 134 16.62 -7.11 4.46
N GLY A 135 17.08 -7.52 3.30
CA GLY A 135 16.32 -7.40 2.05
C GLY A 135 14.99 -8.13 2.11
N LEU A 136 13.98 -7.50 1.55
CA LEU A 136 12.67 -8.08 1.35
C LEU A 136 12.38 -8.13 -0.14
N TRP A 137 11.98 -9.30 -0.64
CA TRP A 137 11.47 -9.41 -1.99
C TRP A 137 10.05 -8.85 -2.03
N VAL A 138 9.79 -8.00 -3.02
CA VAL A 138 8.48 -7.37 -3.24
C VAL A 138 8.13 -7.43 -4.71
N ARG A 139 6.86 -7.31 -5.01
CA ARG A 139 6.39 -7.01 -6.36
C ARG A 139 6.49 -5.50 -6.57
N GLU A 140 7.11 -5.07 -7.65
CA GLU A 140 7.21 -3.69 -8.04
C GLU A 140 6.45 -3.46 -9.34
N VAL A 141 5.51 -2.52 -9.31
CA VAL A 141 4.74 -2.11 -10.49
C VAL A 141 5.08 -0.67 -10.79
N ARG A 142 5.40 -0.37 -12.05
CA ARG A 142 5.64 1.00 -12.49
C ARG A 142 4.61 1.46 -13.48
N LYS A 143 4.20 2.71 -13.33
CA LYS A 143 3.38 3.45 -14.28
C LYS A 143 4.27 4.41 -15.05
N LEU A 144 4.18 4.38 -16.39
CA LEU A 144 4.82 5.32 -17.28
C LEU A 144 3.83 6.40 -17.71
N THR A 145 4.18 7.65 -17.49
CA THR A 145 3.41 8.81 -17.98
C THR A 145 3.79 9.17 -19.42
N SER A 146 2.97 9.96 -20.08
CA SER A 146 3.27 10.50 -21.42
C SER A 146 4.54 11.37 -21.47
N SER A 147 4.96 11.94 -20.33
CA SER A 147 6.20 12.71 -20.19
C SER A 147 7.43 11.84 -19.93
N GLY A 148 7.31 10.50 -19.93
CA GLY A 148 8.41 9.57 -19.63
C GLY A 148 8.69 9.39 -18.14
N HIS A 149 7.93 10.04 -17.24
CA HIS A 149 8.12 9.86 -15.80
C HIS A 149 7.58 8.50 -15.36
N GLN A 150 8.36 7.81 -14.52
CA GLN A 150 8.00 6.52 -13.95
C GLN A 150 7.66 6.67 -12.47
N THR A 151 6.43 6.28 -12.10
CA THR A 151 6.00 6.18 -10.71
C THR A 151 6.03 4.72 -10.30
N SER A 152 6.81 4.38 -9.28
CA SER A 152 6.95 3.02 -8.77
C SER A 152 6.15 2.82 -7.50
N LEU A 153 5.41 1.72 -7.45
CA LEU A 153 4.78 1.19 -6.25
C LEU A 153 5.36 -0.18 -5.92
N ILE A 154 5.31 -0.55 -4.65
CA ILE A 154 5.71 -1.87 -4.16
C ILE A 154 4.55 -2.52 -3.41
N SER A 155 4.50 -3.84 -3.47
CA SER A 155 3.46 -4.65 -2.86
C SER A 155 4.03 -5.93 -2.27
N THR A 156 3.56 -6.29 -1.08
CA THR A 156 3.73 -7.63 -0.49
C THR A 156 2.47 -8.49 -0.62
N ALA A 157 1.50 -8.08 -1.43
CA ALA A 157 0.30 -8.87 -1.76
C ALA A 157 0.63 -9.93 -2.81
N TYR A 158 1.35 -10.98 -2.42
CA TYR A 158 1.93 -11.97 -3.35
C TYR A 158 0.89 -12.80 -4.10
N GLY A 159 -0.29 -13.00 -3.53
CA GLY A 159 -1.39 -13.77 -4.14
C GLY A 159 -2.28 -12.97 -5.08
N GLN A 160 -2.01 -11.68 -5.31
CA GLN A 160 -2.84 -10.80 -6.13
C GLN A 160 -2.16 -10.43 -7.44
N LEU A 161 -2.96 -9.98 -8.42
CA LEU A 161 -2.41 -9.46 -9.66
C LEU A 161 -1.86 -8.04 -9.47
N ALA A 162 -0.77 -7.70 -10.15
CA ALA A 162 -0.19 -6.36 -10.13
C ALA A 162 -1.18 -5.26 -10.52
N LEU A 163 -2.11 -5.58 -11.42
CA LEU A 163 -3.18 -4.70 -11.87
C LEU A 163 -4.14 -4.30 -10.74
N GLU A 164 -4.46 -5.25 -9.85
CA GLU A 164 -5.30 -5.00 -8.68
C GLU A 164 -4.59 -4.08 -7.69
N ASP A 165 -3.29 -4.32 -7.45
CA ASP A 165 -2.47 -3.47 -6.60
C ASP A 165 -2.38 -2.04 -7.14
N ALA A 166 -2.14 -1.91 -8.44
CA ALA A 166 -2.11 -0.61 -9.12
C ALA A 166 -3.47 0.11 -9.05
N GLY A 167 -4.56 -0.61 -9.29
CA GLY A 167 -5.91 -0.09 -9.17
C GLY A 167 -6.22 0.45 -7.78
N ARG A 168 -5.89 -0.32 -6.75
CA ARG A 168 -6.09 0.07 -5.35
C ARG A 168 -5.30 1.32 -4.97
N LEU A 169 -4.01 1.38 -5.35
CA LEU A 169 -3.20 2.55 -5.03
C LEU A 169 -3.66 3.80 -5.79
N PHE A 170 -3.99 3.66 -7.08
CA PHE A 170 -4.45 4.82 -7.86
C PHE A 170 -5.83 5.32 -7.41
N SER A 171 -6.71 4.44 -6.92
CA SER A 171 -8.00 4.82 -6.34
C SER A 171 -7.87 5.67 -5.08
N ARG A 172 -6.76 5.55 -4.35
CA ARG A 172 -6.49 6.35 -3.17
C ARG A 172 -6.48 7.87 -3.44
N TRP A 173 -6.08 8.29 -4.65
CA TRP A 173 -6.14 9.70 -5.06
C TRP A 173 -7.55 10.31 -5.02
N CYS A 174 -8.58 9.50 -5.16
CA CYS A 174 -9.95 9.98 -5.01
C CYS A 174 -10.24 10.41 -3.56
N GLN A 175 -9.62 9.77 -2.58
CA GLN A 175 -9.76 10.10 -1.15
C GLN A 175 -9.07 11.41 -0.81
N GLU A 176 -7.85 11.64 -1.31
CA GLU A 176 -7.11 12.89 -1.09
C GLU A 176 -7.86 14.10 -1.67
N ASN A 177 -8.51 13.94 -2.81
CA ASN A 177 -9.35 14.98 -3.40
C ASN A 177 -10.60 15.27 -2.57
N PHE A 178 -11.21 14.27 -1.93
CA PHE A 178 -12.37 14.47 -1.07
C PHE A 178 -12.03 15.42 0.09
N PHE A 179 -10.93 15.19 0.80
CA PHE A 179 -10.49 16.07 1.89
C PHE A 179 -10.03 17.47 1.45
N ARG A 180 -9.71 17.66 0.18
CA ARG A 180 -9.30 18.96 -0.35
C ARG A 180 -10.46 19.92 -0.56
N TYR A 181 -11.70 19.40 -0.64
CA TYR A 181 -12.91 20.18 -0.90
C TYR A 181 -13.85 20.30 0.32
N MET A 182 -13.45 19.75 1.47
CA MET A 182 -14.11 19.95 2.76
C MET A 182 -13.43 21.04 3.56
#